data_777a98b053d81197a473b407f35e2034
#
_entry.id   777a98b053d81197a473b407f35e2034
#
_cell.length_a   1.000
_cell.length_b   1.000
_cell.length_c   1.000
_cell.angle_alpha   90.00
_cell.angle_beta   90.00
_cell.angle_gamma   90.00
#
_symmetry.space_group_name_H-M   'P 1'
#
loop_
_entity.id
_entity.type
_entity.pdbx_description
1 polymer ?
#
loop_
_entity_poly.entity_id
_entity_poly.type
_entity_poly.pdbx_seq_one_letter_code
_entity_poly.pdbx_strand_id
1 'polypeptide(L)'
;MQVYKAAKYIRLSYTDDKSNESNSVGNQRKLIEDFVSRHPEIELVSEKVDDGYSGVIFDRPAFKEMMDDIMEGKINCVIVKDLSRLGREYIETGRYMRRVFPAYGVRFIAINDNIDTLNESAGDDLTVSVKNIMNEAYARDISIKTRSSLETKRKNGDFVGAFPVYGYRKSEENHNLLVVDEYAAQVVRSIFRMRLEGFSPYAIANELNRLGTLSPLAYKKYYGLPHAKKGYTDRKDCRWSANTVTRILQDETYTGTLVQGRKGSQHFKLKEMESRPSSEWIRVENAHEAIIDRNDFDLVQRIRNLDTRTSPQKDKVYLFSGILVCGCCGSRMVRKTNRYKDKEYHYYYCPTGKKNGCAHPVMVKENELMECVRDSLKGFIANVVSLDEILSGIDQSRINRELIKEYSRQIAQNEQQLERIRQYKMKLYESMVNGFLDKSEFLYNKSSYSARITQLEQAIAALKEKRADVMENRSERNRWIENFKRFSDLEELDRKAIIQLVQVITVLGKDELQIQFNYQDEYEKALALIAPVQERMVV
;
A
#
# COMPACT_ATOMS: atom_id res chain seq x y z
N MET A 1 -43.23 -45.17 -15.53
CA MET A 1 -42.66 -44.17 -14.62
C MET A 1 -41.70 -43.32 -15.45
N GLN A 2 -41.75 -42.02 -15.36
CA GLN A 2 -40.82 -41.13 -16.03
C GLN A 2 -39.47 -41.21 -15.30
N VAL A 3 -38.41 -41.63 -15.99
CA VAL A 3 -37.06 -41.71 -15.42
C VAL A 3 -36.39 -40.34 -15.60
N TYR A 4 -35.90 -39.80 -14.47
CA TYR A 4 -35.18 -38.51 -14.45
C TYR A 4 -33.68 -38.76 -14.59
N LYS A 5 -33.06 -38.23 -15.66
CA LYS A 5 -31.61 -38.24 -15.87
C LYS A 5 -31.00 -37.08 -15.09
N ALA A 6 -30.37 -37.37 -13.97
CA ALA A 6 -29.91 -36.36 -13.03
C ALA A 6 -28.42 -36.03 -13.14
N ALA A 7 -28.09 -34.76 -13.06
CA ALA A 7 -26.76 -34.30 -12.75
C ALA A 7 -26.65 -33.98 -11.25
N LYS A 8 -25.64 -34.51 -10.57
CA LYS A 8 -25.24 -34.04 -9.25
C LYS A 8 -24.30 -32.83 -9.43
N TYR A 9 -24.72 -31.67 -8.89
CA TYR A 9 -23.91 -30.48 -8.92
C TYR A 9 -23.35 -30.16 -7.54
N ILE A 10 -22.01 -30.08 -7.46
CA ILE A 10 -21.26 -29.89 -6.22
C ILE A 10 -20.44 -28.63 -6.33
N ARG A 11 -20.44 -27.79 -5.27
CA ARG A 11 -19.64 -26.57 -5.21
C ARG A 11 -18.97 -26.39 -3.85
N LEU A 12 -17.68 -26.05 -3.89
CA LEU A 12 -16.89 -25.59 -2.75
C LEU A 12 -16.33 -24.21 -3.03
N SER A 13 -16.35 -23.32 -2.01
CA SER A 13 -15.67 -22.03 -2.08
C SER A 13 -14.31 -22.09 -1.36
N TYR A 14 -13.38 -21.20 -1.73
CA TYR A 14 -12.08 -21.06 -1.06
C TYR A 14 -12.17 -20.77 0.43
N THR A 15 -13.31 -20.25 0.90
CA THR A 15 -13.57 -19.88 2.30
C THR A 15 -14.20 -21.01 3.12
N ASP A 16 -14.63 -22.09 2.47
CA ASP A 16 -15.15 -23.25 3.19
C ASP A 16 -13.94 -24.01 3.76
N ASP A 17 -13.79 -23.94 5.07
CA ASP A 17 -12.66 -24.51 5.84
C ASP A 17 -12.45 -25.98 5.46
N LYS A 18 -11.27 -26.32 4.98
CA LYS A 18 -10.92 -27.71 4.60
C LYS A 18 -10.95 -28.66 5.81
N SER A 19 -11.02 -28.11 7.03
CA SER A 19 -11.10 -28.85 8.29
C SER A 19 -12.51 -29.30 8.67
N ASN A 20 -13.57 -28.73 8.06
CA ASN A 20 -14.95 -29.13 8.35
C ASN A 20 -15.39 -30.22 7.38
N GLU A 21 -15.31 -31.48 7.80
CA GLU A 21 -15.67 -32.68 7.02
C GLU A 21 -17.08 -32.63 6.39
N SER A 22 -18.03 -31.87 7.00
CA SER A 22 -19.42 -31.76 6.53
C SER A 22 -19.58 -31.04 5.19
N ASN A 23 -18.59 -30.28 4.72
CA ASN A 23 -18.65 -29.47 3.51
C ASN A 23 -17.75 -29.96 2.36
N SER A 24 -17.00 -31.05 2.55
CA SER A 24 -16.13 -31.62 1.52
C SER A 24 -16.92 -32.08 0.28
N VAL A 25 -16.28 -32.09 -0.88
CA VAL A 25 -16.85 -32.64 -2.13
C VAL A 25 -17.32 -34.08 -1.91
N GLY A 26 -16.54 -34.90 -1.16
CA GLY A 26 -16.87 -36.27 -0.85
C GLY A 26 -18.17 -36.42 -0.07
N ASN A 27 -18.41 -35.54 0.94
CA ASN A 27 -19.62 -35.59 1.72
C ASN A 27 -20.87 -35.14 0.95
N GLN A 28 -20.73 -34.13 0.07
CA GLN A 28 -21.81 -33.73 -0.82
C GLN A 28 -22.17 -34.86 -1.80
N ARG A 29 -21.14 -35.53 -2.33
CA ARG A 29 -21.32 -36.68 -3.23
C ARG A 29 -22.11 -37.82 -2.57
N LYS A 30 -21.66 -38.27 -1.38
CA LYS A 30 -22.33 -39.32 -0.60
C LYS A 30 -23.77 -38.96 -0.29
N LEU A 31 -24.05 -37.74 0.16
CA LEU A 31 -25.40 -37.29 0.48
C LEU A 31 -26.33 -37.39 -0.74
N ILE A 32 -25.87 -36.97 -1.92
CA ILE A 32 -26.67 -37.05 -3.15
C ILE A 32 -26.87 -38.50 -3.58
N GLU A 33 -25.83 -39.33 -3.50
CA GLU A 33 -25.92 -40.75 -3.84
C GLU A 33 -26.85 -41.51 -2.88
N ASP A 34 -26.79 -41.23 -1.59
CA ASP A 34 -27.73 -41.78 -0.59
C ASP A 34 -29.17 -41.37 -0.85
N PHE A 35 -29.37 -40.11 -1.27
CA PHE A 35 -30.71 -39.63 -1.64
C PHE A 35 -31.23 -40.37 -2.87
N VAL A 36 -30.45 -40.50 -3.94
CA VAL A 36 -30.86 -41.14 -5.20
C VAL A 36 -31.10 -42.64 -4.99
N SER A 37 -30.34 -43.32 -4.13
CA SER A 37 -30.57 -44.74 -3.81
C SER A 37 -31.98 -45.05 -3.28
N ARG A 38 -32.65 -44.03 -2.67
CA ARG A 38 -34.02 -44.11 -2.17
C ARG A 38 -35.09 -43.68 -3.17
N HIS A 39 -34.67 -43.19 -4.36
CA HIS A 39 -35.56 -42.62 -5.39
C HIS A 39 -35.32 -43.34 -6.72
N PRO A 40 -35.93 -44.49 -6.95
CA PRO A 40 -35.67 -45.33 -8.14
C PRO A 40 -36.07 -44.67 -9.46
N GLU A 41 -36.85 -43.59 -9.43
CA GLU A 41 -37.20 -42.78 -10.58
C GLU A 41 -36.07 -41.84 -11.06
N ILE A 42 -34.95 -41.74 -10.31
CA ILE A 42 -33.83 -40.87 -10.61
C ILE A 42 -32.59 -41.68 -10.97
N GLU A 43 -32.03 -41.44 -12.14
CA GLU A 43 -30.78 -42.02 -12.63
C GLU A 43 -29.66 -40.95 -12.67
N LEU A 44 -28.55 -41.15 -11.95
CA LEU A 44 -27.39 -40.24 -11.99
C LEU A 44 -26.58 -40.49 -13.25
N VAL A 45 -26.61 -39.53 -14.19
CA VAL A 45 -25.92 -39.62 -15.49
C VAL A 45 -24.66 -38.76 -15.53
N SER A 46 -24.55 -37.74 -14.70
CA SER A 46 -23.37 -36.85 -14.72
C SER A 46 -23.05 -36.24 -13.34
N GLU A 47 -21.76 -35.91 -13.15
CA GLU A 47 -21.25 -35.18 -12.01
C GLU A 47 -20.56 -33.90 -12.47
N LYS A 48 -20.94 -32.77 -11.89
CA LYS A 48 -20.38 -31.44 -12.18
C LYS A 48 -19.85 -30.82 -10.90
N VAL A 49 -18.54 -30.50 -10.85
CA VAL A 49 -17.87 -30.01 -9.65
C VAL A 49 -17.17 -28.69 -9.92
N ASP A 50 -17.56 -27.65 -9.20
CA ASP A 50 -16.89 -26.34 -9.16
C ASP A 50 -16.17 -26.19 -7.81
N ASP A 51 -14.89 -26.58 -7.74
CA ASP A 51 -14.05 -26.42 -6.56
C ASP A 51 -13.31 -25.08 -6.60
N GLY A 52 -13.38 -24.31 -5.49
CA GLY A 52 -12.78 -23.00 -5.39
C GLY A 52 -13.59 -21.84 -6.00
N TYR A 53 -14.84 -22.07 -6.37
CA TYR A 53 -15.70 -21.04 -6.97
C TYR A 53 -16.70 -20.45 -5.99
N SER A 54 -16.86 -19.10 -6.02
CA SER A 54 -17.85 -18.39 -5.22
C SER A 54 -19.28 -18.71 -5.66
N GLY A 55 -20.20 -18.80 -4.70
CA GLY A 55 -21.63 -18.95 -4.98
C GLY A 55 -22.32 -17.67 -5.49
N VAL A 56 -21.64 -16.54 -5.53
CA VAL A 56 -22.21 -15.24 -5.92
C VAL A 56 -22.28 -15.06 -7.44
N ILE A 57 -21.43 -15.73 -8.20
CA ILE A 57 -21.33 -15.61 -9.66
C ILE A 57 -21.65 -16.95 -10.30
N PHE A 58 -22.46 -16.94 -11.36
CA PHE A 58 -22.81 -18.14 -12.17
C PHE A 58 -21.84 -18.40 -13.33
N ASP A 59 -20.82 -17.59 -13.51
CA ASP A 59 -19.75 -17.79 -14.48
C ASP A 59 -18.75 -18.83 -13.96
N ARG A 60 -19.15 -20.11 -13.97
CA ARG A 60 -18.42 -21.26 -13.46
C ARG A 60 -18.36 -22.35 -14.51
N PRO A 61 -17.19 -23.02 -14.72
CA PRO A 61 -17.03 -24.00 -15.79
C PRO A 61 -18.01 -25.16 -15.70
N ALA A 62 -18.07 -25.85 -14.55
CA ALA A 62 -18.93 -27.01 -14.39
C ALA A 62 -20.44 -26.65 -14.41
N PHE A 63 -20.79 -25.45 -13.96
CA PHE A 63 -22.15 -24.94 -14.09
C PHE A 63 -22.54 -24.70 -15.55
N LYS A 64 -21.64 -24.13 -16.37
CA LYS A 64 -21.88 -23.94 -17.80
C LYS A 64 -22.06 -25.27 -18.54
N GLU A 65 -21.14 -26.21 -18.29
CA GLU A 65 -21.26 -27.56 -18.86
C GLU A 65 -22.57 -28.26 -18.48
N MET A 66 -23.04 -28.08 -17.23
CA MET A 66 -24.34 -28.59 -16.80
C MET A 66 -25.47 -27.95 -17.61
N MET A 67 -25.39 -26.63 -17.84
CA MET A 67 -26.40 -25.93 -18.64
C MET A 67 -26.40 -26.35 -20.10
N ASP A 68 -25.22 -26.61 -20.69
CA ASP A 68 -25.09 -27.12 -22.04
C ASP A 68 -25.72 -28.54 -22.15
N ASP A 69 -25.44 -29.40 -21.17
CA ASP A 69 -26.03 -30.76 -21.11
C ASP A 69 -27.59 -30.69 -20.92
N ILE A 70 -28.12 -29.69 -20.23
CA ILE A 70 -29.55 -29.42 -20.12
C ILE A 70 -30.14 -28.99 -21.45
N MET A 71 -29.48 -28.05 -22.15
CA MET A 71 -29.94 -27.54 -23.45
C MET A 71 -29.94 -28.63 -24.53
N GLU A 72 -28.98 -29.55 -24.47
CA GLU A 72 -28.89 -30.71 -25.35
C GLU A 72 -29.87 -31.85 -24.97
N GLY A 73 -30.63 -31.71 -23.88
CA GLY A 73 -31.58 -32.72 -23.40
C GLY A 73 -30.95 -33.96 -22.80
N LYS A 74 -29.66 -33.95 -22.48
CA LYS A 74 -28.94 -35.05 -21.80
C LYS A 74 -29.35 -35.20 -20.34
N ILE A 75 -29.70 -34.08 -19.70
CA ILE A 75 -30.07 -33.98 -18.30
C ILE A 75 -31.46 -33.29 -18.18
N ASN A 76 -32.33 -33.88 -17.39
CA ASN A 76 -33.64 -33.33 -17.06
C ASN A 76 -33.88 -33.24 -15.53
N CYS A 77 -32.83 -33.45 -14.71
CA CYS A 77 -32.88 -33.29 -13.28
C CYS A 77 -31.53 -32.74 -12.77
N VAL A 78 -31.57 -31.79 -11.83
CA VAL A 78 -30.38 -31.25 -11.15
C VAL A 78 -30.55 -31.44 -9.64
N ILE A 79 -29.56 -32.05 -9.00
CA ILE A 79 -29.58 -32.33 -7.57
C ILE A 79 -28.38 -31.64 -6.91
N VAL A 80 -28.66 -30.87 -5.84
CA VAL A 80 -27.67 -30.19 -4.99
C VAL A 80 -27.88 -30.55 -3.54
N LYS A 81 -26.83 -30.42 -2.71
CA LYS A 81 -26.93 -30.59 -1.25
C LYS A 81 -27.91 -29.58 -0.65
N ASP A 82 -27.72 -28.29 -0.97
CA ASP A 82 -28.53 -27.17 -0.51
C ASP A 82 -28.53 -26.04 -1.55
N LEU A 83 -29.45 -25.10 -1.41
CA LEU A 83 -29.63 -24.00 -2.36
C LEU A 83 -28.38 -23.13 -2.54
N SER A 84 -27.57 -23.02 -1.47
CA SER A 84 -26.34 -22.23 -1.52
C SER A 84 -25.30 -22.82 -2.48
N ARG A 85 -25.40 -24.12 -2.81
CA ARG A 85 -24.52 -24.79 -3.79
C ARG A 85 -24.88 -24.36 -5.21
N LEU A 86 -26.15 -24.19 -5.52
CA LEU A 86 -26.56 -23.62 -6.80
C LEU A 86 -26.10 -22.17 -6.92
N GLY A 87 -26.44 -21.32 -5.94
CA GLY A 87 -26.04 -19.93 -5.92
C GLY A 87 -26.40 -19.23 -4.60
N ARG A 88 -25.65 -18.15 -4.27
CA ARG A 88 -25.92 -17.27 -3.12
C ARG A 88 -26.52 -15.93 -3.56
N GLU A 89 -26.65 -15.71 -4.86
CA GLU A 89 -27.25 -14.50 -5.42
C GLU A 89 -28.74 -14.77 -5.68
N TYR A 90 -29.60 -13.97 -5.02
CA TYR A 90 -31.04 -14.19 -4.99
C TYR A 90 -31.72 -14.11 -6.38
N ILE A 91 -31.37 -13.08 -7.17
CA ILE A 91 -32.03 -12.81 -8.44
C ILE A 91 -31.72 -13.91 -9.45
N GLU A 92 -30.44 -14.25 -9.61
CA GLU A 92 -30.02 -15.26 -10.59
C GLU A 92 -30.44 -16.69 -10.17
N THR A 93 -30.29 -17.03 -8.87
CA THR A 93 -30.76 -18.34 -8.37
C THR A 93 -32.27 -18.49 -8.58
N GLY A 94 -33.05 -17.46 -8.27
CA GLY A 94 -34.48 -17.41 -8.52
C GLY A 94 -34.85 -17.49 -10.02
N ARG A 95 -34.04 -16.84 -10.88
CA ARG A 95 -34.22 -16.90 -12.34
C ARG A 95 -34.03 -18.33 -12.86
N TYR A 96 -32.99 -19.03 -12.43
CA TYR A 96 -32.76 -20.43 -12.84
C TYR A 96 -33.88 -21.33 -12.35
N MET A 97 -34.28 -21.25 -11.10
CA MET A 97 -35.32 -22.10 -10.52
C MET A 97 -36.73 -21.84 -11.10
N ARG A 98 -37.11 -20.57 -11.34
CA ARG A 98 -38.49 -20.19 -11.72
C ARG A 98 -38.69 -20.07 -13.23
N ARG A 99 -37.63 -19.83 -14.00
CA ARG A 99 -37.74 -19.60 -15.43
C ARG A 99 -36.94 -20.58 -16.26
N VAL A 100 -35.64 -20.73 -15.96
CA VAL A 100 -34.73 -21.48 -16.82
C VAL A 100 -34.98 -22.99 -16.72
N PHE A 101 -34.94 -23.55 -15.52
CA PHE A 101 -35.17 -24.99 -15.33
C PHE A 101 -36.56 -25.43 -15.76
N PRO A 102 -37.67 -24.73 -15.39
CA PRO A 102 -38.97 -25.07 -15.90
C PRO A 102 -39.14 -24.94 -17.42
N ALA A 103 -38.49 -23.93 -18.05
CA ALA A 103 -38.53 -23.76 -19.50
C ALA A 103 -37.90 -24.94 -20.27
N TYR A 104 -36.91 -25.61 -19.67
CA TYR A 104 -36.26 -26.81 -20.21
C TYR A 104 -36.85 -28.12 -19.64
N GLY A 105 -37.89 -28.07 -18.84
CA GLY A 105 -38.50 -29.25 -18.20
C GLY A 105 -37.60 -29.96 -17.21
N VAL A 106 -36.69 -29.22 -16.55
CA VAL A 106 -35.72 -29.74 -15.58
C VAL A 106 -36.29 -29.70 -14.17
N ARG A 107 -36.35 -30.88 -13.51
CA ARG A 107 -36.62 -31.02 -12.08
C ARG A 107 -35.41 -30.55 -11.28
N PHE A 108 -35.61 -29.67 -10.29
CA PHE A 108 -34.56 -29.23 -9.39
C PHE A 108 -34.79 -29.71 -7.96
N ILE A 109 -33.76 -30.31 -7.34
CA ILE A 109 -33.84 -30.85 -5.97
C ILE A 109 -32.69 -30.27 -5.14
N ALA A 110 -33.03 -29.64 -3.99
CA ALA A 110 -32.08 -29.24 -2.95
C ALA A 110 -32.38 -30.03 -1.66
N ILE A 111 -31.54 -31.03 -1.35
CA ILE A 111 -31.83 -32.06 -0.35
C ILE A 111 -32.04 -31.47 1.05
N ASN A 112 -31.06 -30.71 1.57
CA ASN A 112 -31.12 -30.16 2.92
C ASN A 112 -32.15 -29.04 3.09
N ASP A 113 -32.58 -28.42 1.98
CA ASP A 113 -33.60 -27.38 1.98
C ASP A 113 -34.99 -27.94 1.78
N ASN A 114 -35.09 -29.26 1.53
CA ASN A 114 -36.34 -29.97 1.25
C ASN A 114 -37.12 -29.35 0.08
N ILE A 115 -36.39 -28.91 -0.97
CA ILE A 115 -36.94 -28.32 -2.18
C ILE A 115 -36.94 -29.35 -3.28
N ASP A 116 -38.12 -29.55 -3.89
CA ASP A 116 -38.31 -30.38 -5.08
C ASP A 116 -39.33 -29.71 -5.97
N THR A 117 -38.92 -29.27 -7.13
CA THR A 117 -39.80 -28.52 -8.06
C THR A 117 -40.93 -29.36 -8.64
N LEU A 118 -40.97 -30.69 -8.38
CA LEU A 118 -42.08 -31.53 -8.75
C LEU A 118 -43.28 -31.42 -7.77
N ASN A 119 -43.01 -31.05 -6.51
CA ASN A 119 -43.99 -30.98 -5.42
C ASN A 119 -44.38 -29.53 -5.11
N GLU A 120 -44.79 -28.75 -6.10
CA GLU A 120 -45.22 -27.38 -5.92
C GLU A 120 -46.48 -27.27 -5.03
N SER A 121 -46.30 -27.03 -3.73
CA SER A 121 -47.29 -26.40 -2.87
C SER A 121 -46.97 -24.93 -2.72
N ALA A 122 -47.99 -24.07 -2.76
CA ALA A 122 -47.90 -22.60 -2.76
C ALA A 122 -47.19 -21.97 -1.55
N GLY A 123 -46.79 -22.77 -0.53
CA GLY A 123 -46.01 -22.38 0.62
C GLY A 123 -44.47 -22.37 0.41
N ASP A 124 -43.99 -23.14 -0.58
CA ASP A 124 -42.56 -23.34 -0.77
C ASP A 124 -41.88 -22.13 -1.41
N ASP A 125 -42.59 -21.34 -2.19
CA ASP A 125 -42.06 -20.15 -2.88
C ASP A 125 -41.64 -19.03 -1.91
N LEU A 126 -42.40 -18.83 -0.82
CA LEU A 126 -42.05 -17.85 0.21
C LEU A 126 -40.83 -18.29 1.00
N THR A 127 -40.76 -19.57 1.35
CA THR A 127 -39.62 -20.16 2.10
C THR A 127 -38.33 -20.08 1.31
N VAL A 128 -38.36 -20.39 0.02
CA VAL A 128 -37.21 -20.26 -0.89
C VAL A 128 -36.76 -18.79 -1.00
N SER A 129 -37.69 -17.88 -1.12
CA SER A 129 -37.42 -16.45 -1.20
C SER A 129 -36.75 -15.93 0.08
N VAL A 130 -37.25 -16.30 1.25
CA VAL A 130 -36.70 -15.92 2.55
C VAL A 130 -35.30 -16.52 2.73
N LYS A 131 -35.07 -17.80 2.43
CA LYS A 131 -33.74 -18.43 2.51
C LYS A 131 -32.72 -17.74 1.61
N ASN A 132 -33.09 -17.35 0.41
CA ASN A 132 -32.18 -16.64 -0.50
C ASN A 132 -31.82 -15.25 0.02
N ILE A 133 -32.79 -14.50 0.55
CA ILE A 133 -32.55 -13.19 1.19
C ILE A 133 -31.60 -13.35 2.38
N MET A 134 -31.83 -14.37 3.23
CA MET A 134 -30.94 -14.65 4.37
C MET A 134 -29.53 -15.02 3.93
N ASN A 135 -29.37 -15.84 2.90
CA ASN A 135 -28.06 -16.20 2.35
C ASN A 135 -27.29 -14.97 1.78
N GLU A 136 -27.99 -14.08 1.11
CA GLU A 136 -27.39 -12.83 0.61
C GLU A 136 -26.99 -11.90 1.78
N ALA A 137 -27.88 -11.73 2.77
CA ALA A 137 -27.60 -10.94 3.96
C ALA A 137 -26.40 -11.49 4.74
N TYR A 138 -26.29 -12.82 4.88
CA TYR A 138 -25.17 -13.49 5.54
C TYR A 138 -23.86 -13.31 4.76
N ALA A 139 -23.85 -13.45 3.43
CA ALA A 139 -22.68 -13.19 2.60
C ALA A 139 -22.21 -11.73 2.69
N ARG A 140 -23.15 -10.77 2.77
CA ARG A 140 -22.86 -9.35 2.98
C ARG A 140 -22.23 -9.12 4.36
N ASP A 141 -22.79 -9.69 5.42
CA ASP A 141 -22.28 -9.57 6.80
C ASP A 141 -20.86 -10.13 6.93
N ILE A 142 -20.60 -11.33 6.40
CA ILE A 142 -19.25 -11.91 6.35
C ILE A 142 -18.29 -10.97 5.62
N SER A 143 -18.70 -10.40 4.48
CA SER A 143 -17.84 -9.48 3.72
C SER A 143 -17.51 -8.22 4.51
N ILE A 144 -18.47 -7.64 5.23
CA ILE A 144 -18.27 -6.47 6.09
C ILE A 144 -17.31 -6.81 7.22
N LYS A 145 -17.55 -7.90 7.94
CA LYS A 145 -16.72 -8.34 9.06
C LYS A 145 -15.27 -8.64 8.62
N THR A 146 -15.10 -9.33 7.50
CA THR A 146 -13.77 -9.63 6.95
C THR A 146 -13.02 -8.35 6.56
N ARG A 147 -13.68 -7.38 5.90
CA ARG A 147 -13.05 -6.11 5.55
C ARG A 147 -12.65 -5.32 6.79
N SER A 148 -13.54 -5.22 7.78
CA SER A 148 -13.26 -4.54 9.05
C SER A 148 -12.08 -5.19 9.78
N SER A 149 -12.06 -6.51 9.89
CA SER A 149 -10.94 -7.26 10.50
C SER A 149 -9.62 -7.02 9.77
N LEU A 150 -9.61 -7.09 8.43
CA LEU A 150 -8.42 -6.82 7.64
C LEU A 150 -7.95 -5.37 7.75
N GLU A 151 -8.87 -4.42 7.86
CA GLU A 151 -8.53 -3.01 8.05
C GLU A 151 -7.90 -2.78 9.43
N THR A 152 -8.47 -3.35 10.48
CA THR A 152 -7.91 -3.31 11.83
C THR A 152 -6.49 -3.90 11.86
N LYS A 153 -6.29 -5.08 11.28
CA LYS A 153 -4.96 -5.68 11.16
C LYS A 153 -3.96 -4.77 10.46
N ARG A 154 -4.35 -4.16 9.31
CA ARG A 154 -3.48 -3.22 8.60
C ARG A 154 -3.09 -2.01 9.43
N LYS A 155 -4.05 -1.42 10.19
CA LYS A 155 -3.80 -0.29 11.09
C LYS A 155 -2.88 -0.65 12.25
N ASN A 156 -2.91 -1.91 12.69
CA ASN A 156 -2.02 -2.43 13.73
C ASN A 156 -0.60 -2.77 13.22
N GLY A 157 -0.34 -2.63 11.92
CA GLY A 157 0.95 -2.98 11.33
C GLY A 157 1.11 -4.45 10.94
N ASP A 158 0.04 -5.22 10.97
CA ASP A 158 0.04 -6.62 10.53
C ASP A 158 0.13 -6.71 8.99
N PHE A 159 1.02 -7.53 8.48
CA PHE A 159 1.09 -7.84 7.06
C PHE A 159 -0.02 -8.81 6.64
N VAL A 160 -1.02 -8.33 5.91
CA VAL A 160 -2.15 -9.15 5.44
C VAL A 160 -2.02 -9.63 3.99
N GLY A 161 -0.89 -9.34 3.34
CA GLY A 161 -0.62 -9.77 1.97
C GLY A 161 -0.37 -11.28 1.87
N ALA A 162 -0.74 -11.88 0.73
CA ALA A 162 -0.49 -13.31 0.48
C ALA A 162 1.02 -13.60 0.41
N PHE A 163 1.77 -12.72 -0.25
CA PHE A 163 3.21 -12.90 -0.50
C PHE A 163 3.99 -11.65 -0.06
N PRO A 164 5.09 -11.82 0.68
CA PRO A 164 5.99 -10.71 1.00
C PRO A 164 6.72 -10.21 -0.25
N VAL A 165 7.19 -8.96 -0.18
CA VAL A 165 8.07 -8.39 -1.19
C VAL A 165 9.45 -9.07 -1.15
N TYR A 166 10.18 -9.05 -2.27
CA TYR A 166 11.53 -9.60 -2.34
C TYR A 166 12.46 -8.90 -1.34
N GLY A 167 13.20 -9.65 -0.55
CA GLY A 167 13.98 -9.12 0.58
C GLY A 167 13.36 -9.44 1.94
N TYR A 168 12.10 -9.82 1.97
CA TYR A 168 11.40 -10.22 3.19
C TYR A 168 10.75 -11.60 3.05
N ARG A 169 10.56 -12.27 4.19
CA ARG A 169 9.76 -13.48 4.36
C ARG A 169 8.76 -13.27 5.49
N LYS A 170 7.73 -14.11 5.55
CA LYS A 170 6.83 -14.14 6.71
C LYS A 170 7.52 -14.85 7.88
N SER A 171 7.33 -14.36 9.09
CA SER A 171 7.77 -15.05 10.29
C SER A 171 7.07 -16.42 10.41
N GLU A 172 7.78 -17.42 10.89
CA GLU A 172 7.23 -18.75 11.16
C GLU A 172 6.30 -18.74 12.37
N GLU A 173 6.60 -17.90 13.37
CA GLU A 173 5.80 -17.74 14.58
C GLU A 173 4.55 -16.88 14.36
N ASN A 174 4.67 -15.83 13.55
CA ASN A 174 3.58 -14.91 13.25
C ASN A 174 3.54 -14.57 11.75
N HIS A 175 2.66 -15.22 11.01
CA HIS A 175 2.51 -15.02 9.56
C HIS A 175 2.11 -13.59 9.14
N ASN A 176 1.74 -12.74 10.09
CA ASN A 176 1.44 -11.32 9.85
C ASN A 176 2.66 -10.41 10.05
N LEU A 177 3.81 -10.95 10.44
CA LEU A 177 5.06 -10.21 10.61
C LEU A 177 6.01 -10.48 9.46
N LEU A 178 6.63 -9.40 8.92
CA LEU A 178 7.72 -9.50 7.94
C LEU A 178 9.06 -9.59 8.67
N VAL A 179 9.87 -10.56 8.29
CA VAL A 179 11.26 -10.70 8.74
C VAL A 179 12.20 -10.62 7.54
N VAL A 180 13.40 -10.11 7.75
CA VAL A 180 14.40 -9.94 6.69
C VAL A 180 14.85 -11.31 6.18
N ASP A 181 14.91 -11.45 4.87
CA ASP A 181 15.56 -12.55 4.15
C ASP A 181 16.94 -12.07 3.71
N GLU A 182 17.98 -12.47 4.43
CA GLU A 182 19.31 -11.85 4.30
C GLU A 182 19.89 -11.93 2.89
N TYR A 183 19.74 -13.05 2.20
CA TYR A 183 20.21 -13.16 0.80
C TYR A 183 19.51 -12.16 -0.12
N ALA A 184 18.19 -12.15 -0.09
CA ALA A 184 17.40 -11.26 -0.93
C ALA A 184 17.57 -9.78 -0.50
N ALA A 185 17.74 -9.52 0.79
CA ALA A 185 18.01 -8.19 1.34
C ALA A 185 19.35 -7.62 0.87
N GLN A 186 20.41 -8.42 0.81
CA GLN A 186 21.71 -7.98 0.26
C GLN A 186 21.59 -7.55 -1.21
N VAL A 187 20.79 -8.27 -2.00
CA VAL A 187 20.51 -7.88 -3.39
C VAL A 187 19.76 -6.54 -3.44
N VAL A 188 18.77 -6.34 -2.58
CA VAL A 188 18.04 -5.06 -2.48
C VAL A 188 18.98 -3.93 -2.11
N ARG A 189 19.84 -4.10 -1.08
CA ARG A 189 20.86 -3.11 -0.69
C ARG A 189 21.80 -2.77 -1.86
N SER A 190 22.20 -3.77 -2.64
CA SER A 190 23.06 -3.57 -3.82
C SER A 190 22.33 -2.78 -4.92
N ILE A 191 21.05 -3.00 -5.16
CA ILE A 191 20.23 -2.24 -6.12
C ILE A 191 20.17 -0.76 -5.72
N PHE A 192 19.89 -0.47 -4.44
CA PHE A 192 19.84 0.90 -3.94
C PHE A 192 21.21 1.58 -4.02
N ARG A 193 22.30 0.89 -3.63
CA ARG A 193 23.67 1.40 -3.75
C ARG A 193 24.03 1.75 -5.18
N MET A 194 23.82 0.84 -6.15
CA MET A 194 24.09 1.11 -7.56
C MET A 194 23.26 2.30 -8.08
N ARG A 195 22.02 2.44 -7.61
CA ARG A 195 21.18 3.59 -8.00
C ARG A 195 21.75 4.90 -7.48
N LEU A 196 22.26 4.94 -6.24
CA LEU A 196 22.94 6.10 -5.65
C LEU A 196 24.24 6.43 -6.37
N GLU A 197 24.97 5.43 -6.85
CA GLU A 197 26.18 5.57 -7.68
C GLU A 197 25.87 6.08 -9.11
N GLY A 198 24.58 6.23 -9.47
CA GLY A 198 24.13 6.81 -10.73
C GLY A 198 23.79 5.81 -11.84
N PHE A 199 23.75 4.51 -11.55
CA PHE A 199 23.31 3.53 -12.54
C PHE A 199 21.83 3.66 -12.86
N SER A 200 21.47 3.49 -14.14
CA SER A 200 20.06 3.42 -14.55
C SER A 200 19.43 2.10 -14.12
N PRO A 201 18.09 2.01 -13.95
CA PRO A 201 17.44 0.72 -13.65
C PRO A 201 17.73 -0.36 -14.69
N TYR A 202 17.96 0.01 -15.93
CA TYR A 202 18.36 -0.89 -17.02
C TYR A 202 19.78 -1.43 -16.80
N ALA A 203 20.75 -0.55 -16.50
CA ALA A 203 22.12 -0.92 -16.20
C ALA A 203 22.22 -1.82 -14.97
N ILE A 204 21.45 -1.52 -13.91
CA ILE A 204 21.36 -2.36 -12.70
C ILE A 204 20.84 -3.75 -13.05
N ALA A 205 19.77 -3.85 -13.84
CA ALA A 205 19.20 -5.14 -14.25
C ALA A 205 20.22 -5.97 -15.06
N ASN A 206 20.96 -5.33 -15.98
CA ASN A 206 22.00 -6.00 -16.77
C ASN A 206 23.15 -6.49 -15.89
N GLU A 207 23.60 -5.70 -14.92
CA GLU A 207 24.67 -6.07 -14.02
C GLU A 207 24.27 -7.25 -13.13
N LEU A 208 23.05 -7.23 -12.55
CA LEU A 208 22.51 -8.36 -11.78
C LEU A 208 22.38 -9.64 -12.63
N ASN A 209 22.01 -9.51 -13.90
CA ASN A 209 21.97 -10.64 -14.83
C ASN A 209 23.38 -11.16 -15.17
N ARG A 210 24.36 -10.25 -15.33
CA ARG A 210 25.77 -10.60 -15.58
C ARG A 210 26.38 -11.38 -14.42
N LEU A 211 26.03 -10.96 -13.18
CA LEU A 211 26.47 -11.60 -11.95
C LEU A 211 25.73 -12.91 -11.64
N GLY A 212 24.71 -13.28 -12.45
CA GLY A 212 23.91 -14.48 -12.21
C GLY A 212 23.02 -14.40 -10.96
N THR A 213 22.76 -13.19 -10.45
CA THR A 213 21.92 -12.98 -9.27
C THR A 213 20.47 -13.39 -9.55
N LEU A 214 19.88 -14.18 -8.65
CA LEU A 214 18.50 -14.65 -8.82
C LEU A 214 17.51 -13.49 -8.78
N SER A 215 16.71 -13.34 -9.85
CA SER A 215 15.58 -12.40 -9.86
C SER A 215 14.49 -12.84 -8.87
N PRO A 216 13.55 -11.97 -8.45
CA PRO A 216 12.49 -12.34 -7.50
C PRO A 216 11.70 -13.58 -7.92
N LEU A 217 11.46 -13.77 -9.21
CA LEU A 217 10.78 -14.96 -9.72
C LEU A 217 11.69 -16.19 -9.74
N ALA A 218 12.95 -16.03 -10.17
CA ALA A 218 13.95 -17.10 -10.14
C ALA A 218 14.20 -17.57 -8.71
N TYR A 219 14.30 -16.64 -7.77
CA TYR A 219 14.45 -16.91 -6.35
C TYR A 219 13.30 -17.78 -5.81
N LYS A 220 12.04 -17.37 -6.08
CA LYS A 220 10.87 -18.15 -5.67
C LYS A 220 10.85 -19.55 -6.26
N LYS A 221 11.23 -19.70 -7.52
CA LYS A 221 11.33 -21.02 -8.17
C LYS A 221 12.42 -21.88 -7.54
N TYR A 222 13.58 -21.30 -7.28
CA TYR A 222 14.73 -22.02 -6.72
C TYR A 222 14.42 -22.58 -5.32
N TYR A 223 13.77 -21.77 -4.46
CA TYR A 223 13.41 -22.16 -3.10
C TYR A 223 12.01 -22.82 -2.98
N GLY A 224 11.32 -23.10 -4.08
CA GLY A 224 9.98 -23.72 -4.06
C GLY A 224 8.91 -22.86 -3.38
N LEU A 225 9.09 -21.54 -3.30
CA LEU A 225 8.17 -20.64 -2.62
C LEU A 225 6.88 -20.43 -3.44
N PRO A 226 5.72 -20.29 -2.77
CA PRO A 226 4.46 -20.08 -3.47
C PRO A 226 4.45 -18.76 -4.24
N HIS A 227 3.86 -18.78 -5.45
CA HIS A 227 3.69 -17.60 -6.30
C HIS A 227 2.33 -17.59 -7.01
N ALA A 228 1.79 -16.38 -7.20
CA ALA A 228 0.37 -16.12 -7.33
C ALA A 228 -0.30 -16.51 -8.66
N LYS A 229 0.39 -16.92 -9.74
CA LYS A 229 -0.28 -17.17 -11.04
C LYS A 229 0.37 -18.30 -11.84
N LYS A 230 -0.45 -19.22 -12.36
CA LYS A 230 -0.03 -20.32 -13.26
C LYS A 230 0.83 -19.84 -14.44
N GLY A 231 0.54 -18.74 -15.11
CA GLY A 231 1.32 -18.22 -16.25
C GLY A 231 2.73 -17.68 -15.92
N TYR A 232 3.09 -17.53 -14.64
CA TYR A 232 4.45 -17.14 -14.24
C TYR A 232 5.39 -18.33 -14.09
N THR A 233 4.87 -19.56 -13.94
CA THR A 233 5.69 -20.77 -13.80
C THR A 233 6.34 -21.19 -15.10
N ASP A 234 5.73 -20.84 -16.25
CA ASP A 234 6.15 -21.31 -17.56
C ASP A 234 7.17 -20.41 -18.26
N ARG A 235 7.51 -19.25 -17.65
CA ARG A 235 8.56 -18.39 -18.20
C ARG A 235 9.92 -19.06 -18.07
N LYS A 236 10.48 -19.45 -19.21
CA LYS A 236 11.84 -20.03 -19.30
C LYS A 236 12.91 -19.02 -18.88
N ASP A 237 12.68 -17.75 -19.12
CA ASP A 237 13.62 -16.66 -18.80
C ASP A 237 13.12 -15.86 -17.59
N CYS A 238 13.76 -16.09 -16.43
CA CYS A 238 13.47 -15.44 -15.17
C CYS A 238 14.51 -14.35 -14.85
N ARG A 239 14.93 -13.56 -15.84
CA ARG A 239 15.96 -12.52 -15.69
C ARG A 239 15.43 -11.27 -15.00
N TRP A 240 16.37 -10.48 -14.48
CA TRP A 240 16.08 -9.12 -14.02
C TRP A 240 15.67 -8.24 -15.20
N SER A 241 14.68 -7.39 -14.97
CA SER A 241 14.24 -6.35 -15.90
C SER A 241 14.29 -4.99 -15.24
N ALA A 242 14.44 -3.92 -16.03
CA ALA A 242 14.38 -2.54 -15.54
C ALA A 242 13.09 -2.24 -14.75
N ASN A 243 11.94 -2.81 -15.16
CA ASN A 243 10.67 -2.67 -14.45
C ASN A 243 10.70 -3.32 -13.06
N THR A 244 11.35 -4.47 -12.92
CA THR A 244 11.49 -5.14 -11.61
C THR A 244 12.36 -4.30 -10.67
N VAL A 245 13.49 -3.79 -11.16
CA VAL A 245 14.37 -2.88 -10.42
C VAL A 245 13.61 -1.60 -10.02
N THR A 246 12.87 -0.99 -10.95
CA THR A 246 12.09 0.22 -10.67
C THR A 246 11.04 -0.01 -9.58
N ARG A 247 10.34 -1.14 -9.58
CA ARG A 247 9.37 -1.49 -8.53
C ARG A 247 10.02 -1.63 -7.16
N ILE A 248 11.20 -2.26 -7.09
CA ILE A 248 11.98 -2.39 -5.85
C ILE A 248 12.37 -1.00 -5.35
N LEU A 249 12.92 -0.14 -6.21
CA LEU A 249 13.31 1.21 -5.85
C LEU A 249 12.15 2.13 -5.39
N GLN A 250 10.90 1.77 -5.70
CA GLN A 250 9.69 2.54 -5.35
C GLN A 250 8.94 2.04 -4.12
N ASP A 251 9.29 0.90 -3.60
CA ASP A 251 8.52 0.28 -2.53
C ASP A 251 8.99 0.73 -1.14
N GLU A 252 8.15 1.52 -0.47
CA GLU A 252 8.40 2.04 0.88
C GLU A 252 8.57 0.93 1.92
N THR A 253 8.13 -0.29 1.64
CA THR A 253 8.27 -1.43 2.55
C THR A 253 9.73 -1.66 2.95
N TYR A 254 10.70 -1.32 2.10
CA TYR A 254 12.12 -1.48 2.42
C TYR A 254 12.62 -0.56 3.52
N THR A 255 11.89 0.50 3.87
CA THR A 255 12.23 1.43 4.96
C THR A 255 11.63 1.04 6.31
N GLY A 256 11.05 -0.15 6.44
CA GLY A 256 10.32 -0.55 7.64
C GLY A 256 8.88 -0.02 7.70
N THR A 257 8.45 0.75 6.69
CA THR A 257 7.09 1.30 6.61
C THR A 257 6.18 0.34 5.84
N LEU A 258 5.20 -0.21 6.49
CA LEU A 258 4.23 -1.11 5.86
C LEU A 258 3.11 -0.31 5.19
N VAL A 259 3.02 -0.38 3.86
CA VAL A 259 2.00 0.32 3.06
C VAL A 259 1.01 -0.67 2.47
N GLN A 260 -0.22 -0.63 2.95
CA GLN A 260 -1.27 -1.56 2.56
C GLN A 260 -2.56 -0.83 2.15
N GLY A 261 -3.55 -1.58 1.65
CA GLY A 261 -4.83 -0.99 1.24
C GLY A 261 -4.79 -0.26 -0.11
N ARG A 262 -3.74 -0.45 -0.93
CA ARG A 262 -3.57 0.18 -2.25
C ARG A 262 -4.68 -0.16 -3.24
N LYS A 263 -5.34 -1.30 -3.04
CA LYS A 263 -6.48 -1.77 -3.86
C LYS A 263 -7.62 -2.24 -2.98
N GLY A 264 -8.85 -2.09 -3.46
CA GLY A 264 -10.05 -2.56 -2.79
C GLY A 264 -11.17 -2.86 -3.78
N SER A 265 -12.11 -3.74 -3.40
CA SER A 265 -13.35 -3.94 -4.14
C SER A 265 -14.43 -3.02 -3.58
N GLN A 266 -15.19 -2.34 -4.45
CA GLN A 266 -16.28 -1.46 -4.05
C GLN A 266 -17.49 -2.24 -3.52
N HIS A 267 -17.75 -3.42 -4.07
CA HIS A 267 -18.90 -4.23 -3.71
C HIS A 267 -18.51 -5.71 -3.54
N PHE A 268 -19.16 -6.41 -2.60
CA PHE A 268 -18.85 -7.82 -2.32
C PHE A 268 -19.15 -8.78 -3.47
N LYS A 269 -20.03 -8.39 -4.41
CA LYS A 269 -20.35 -9.16 -5.62
C LYS A 269 -19.35 -8.94 -6.76
N LEU A 270 -18.52 -7.88 -6.71
CA LEU A 270 -17.56 -7.56 -7.76
C LEU A 270 -16.19 -8.16 -7.44
N LYS A 271 -15.61 -8.90 -8.38
CA LYS A 271 -14.23 -9.44 -8.26
C LYS A 271 -13.16 -8.41 -8.61
N GLU A 272 -13.55 -7.33 -9.26
CA GLU A 272 -12.62 -6.29 -9.70
C GLU A 272 -12.08 -5.51 -8.52
N MET A 273 -10.75 -5.38 -8.51
CA MET A 273 -10.02 -4.62 -7.50
C MET A 273 -9.59 -3.30 -8.10
N GLU A 274 -10.17 -2.21 -7.62
CA GLU A 274 -9.80 -0.86 -8.03
C GLU A 274 -8.64 -0.31 -7.20
N SER A 275 -7.81 0.52 -7.83
CA SER A 275 -6.74 1.23 -7.15
C SER A 275 -7.30 2.39 -6.35
N ARG A 276 -6.91 2.48 -5.08
CA ARG A 276 -7.27 3.59 -4.21
C ARG A 276 -6.28 4.74 -4.35
N PRO A 277 -6.71 5.99 -4.16
CA PRO A 277 -5.81 7.12 -4.08
C PRO A 277 -4.81 6.95 -2.93
N SER A 278 -3.62 7.52 -3.06
CA SER A 278 -2.55 7.37 -2.07
C SER A 278 -2.89 7.91 -0.68
N SER A 279 -3.84 8.85 -0.59
CA SER A 279 -4.37 9.39 0.67
C SER A 279 -5.16 8.35 1.49
N GLU A 280 -5.72 7.32 0.85
CA GLU A 280 -6.46 6.25 1.51
C GLU A 280 -5.59 5.03 1.88
N TRP A 281 -4.31 5.05 1.53
CA TRP A 281 -3.43 3.95 1.86
C TRP A 281 -3.11 3.96 3.36
N ILE A 282 -3.10 2.78 3.96
CA ILE A 282 -2.73 2.62 5.36
C ILE A 282 -1.21 2.46 5.42
N ARG A 283 -0.55 3.42 6.08
CA ARG A 283 0.90 3.42 6.33
C ARG A 283 1.15 3.24 7.81
N VAL A 284 1.99 2.27 8.15
CA VAL A 284 2.44 2.04 9.54
C VAL A 284 3.96 2.04 9.51
N GLU A 285 4.56 3.03 10.15
CA GLU A 285 6.01 3.15 10.29
C GLU A 285 6.54 2.16 11.32
N ASN A 286 7.80 1.73 11.14
CA ASN A 286 8.49 0.79 12.03
C ASN A 286 7.69 -0.51 12.30
N ALA A 287 6.91 -0.96 11.31
CA ALA A 287 6.14 -2.21 11.41
C ALA A 287 7.03 -3.47 11.29
N HIS A 288 8.21 -3.34 10.76
CA HIS A 288 9.19 -4.42 10.58
C HIS A 288 10.60 -3.83 10.41
N GLU A 289 11.62 -4.69 10.47
CA GLU A 289 13.01 -4.28 10.29
C GLU A 289 13.25 -3.69 8.91
N ALA A 290 13.90 -2.53 8.84
CA ALA A 290 14.23 -1.85 7.58
C ALA A 290 15.45 -2.49 6.92
N ILE A 291 15.38 -2.72 5.59
CA ILE A 291 16.53 -3.14 4.77
C ILE A 291 17.32 -1.92 4.29
N ILE A 292 16.62 -0.81 4.04
CA ILE A 292 17.20 0.44 3.50
C ILE A 292 16.88 1.59 4.46
N ASP A 293 17.89 2.42 4.73
CA ASP A 293 17.71 3.65 5.49
C ASP A 293 16.72 4.59 4.78
N ARG A 294 15.89 5.28 5.55
CA ARG A 294 14.87 6.20 5.02
C ARG A 294 15.48 7.31 4.17
N ASN A 295 16.64 7.84 4.57
CA ASN A 295 17.31 8.90 3.82
C ASN A 295 17.80 8.41 2.45
N ASP A 296 18.37 7.20 2.38
CA ASP A 296 18.81 6.59 1.12
C ASP A 296 17.61 6.30 0.19
N PHE A 297 16.47 5.88 0.76
CA PHE A 297 15.24 5.69 0.00
C PHE A 297 14.73 7.02 -0.59
N ASP A 298 14.59 8.05 0.23
CA ASP A 298 14.09 9.38 -0.19
C ASP A 298 15.03 9.99 -1.24
N LEU A 299 16.34 9.81 -1.09
CA LEU A 299 17.33 10.23 -2.07
C LEU A 299 17.14 9.51 -3.43
N VAL A 300 16.87 8.21 -3.40
CA VAL A 300 16.56 7.44 -4.62
C VAL A 300 15.26 7.92 -5.28
N GLN A 301 14.20 8.23 -4.49
CA GLN A 301 12.98 8.82 -5.05
C GLN A 301 13.25 10.16 -5.72
N ARG A 302 14.11 11.00 -5.12
CA ARG A 302 14.52 12.26 -5.70
C ARG A 302 15.29 12.08 -7.00
N ILE A 303 16.29 11.19 -7.04
CA ILE A 303 17.03 10.83 -8.26
C ILE A 303 16.09 10.40 -9.37
N ARG A 304 15.02 9.69 -9.05
CA ARG A 304 14.03 9.23 -10.04
C ARG A 304 13.29 10.40 -10.70
N ASN A 305 12.98 11.44 -9.93
CA ASN A 305 12.27 12.62 -10.42
C ASN A 305 13.17 13.59 -11.21
N LEU A 306 14.50 13.43 -11.11
CA LEU A 306 15.43 14.19 -11.91
C LEU A 306 15.43 13.66 -13.35
N ASP A 307 15.35 14.57 -14.33
CA ASP A 307 15.49 14.20 -15.75
C ASP A 307 16.97 13.91 -16.07
N THR A 308 17.33 12.64 -15.95
CA THR A 308 18.69 12.15 -16.17
C THR A 308 18.78 11.33 -17.45
N ARG A 309 18.19 11.83 -18.57
CA ARG A 309 18.29 11.13 -19.86
C ARG A 309 19.75 10.94 -20.23
N THR A 310 20.18 9.69 -20.31
CA THR A 310 21.51 9.29 -20.75
C THR A 310 21.46 8.85 -22.21
N SER A 311 22.60 9.04 -22.92
CA SER A 311 22.76 8.42 -24.23
C SER A 311 22.62 6.89 -24.12
N PRO A 312 21.98 6.20 -25.09
CA PRO A 312 21.81 4.74 -25.09
C PRO A 312 23.11 3.94 -24.92
N GLN A 313 24.26 4.57 -25.16
CA GLN A 313 25.59 3.95 -25.07
C GLN A 313 26.32 4.23 -23.75
N LYS A 314 25.73 4.97 -22.80
CA LYS A 314 26.35 5.34 -21.53
C LYS A 314 25.46 4.98 -20.36
N ASP A 315 25.89 4.03 -19.56
CA ASP A 315 25.13 3.47 -18.43
C ASP A 315 25.23 4.28 -17.13
N LYS A 316 26.10 5.33 -17.09
CA LYS A 316 26.37 6.13 -15.90
C LYS A 316 25.91 7.58 -16.06
N VAL A 317 25.25 8.10 -15.04
CA VAL A 317 24.79 9.50 -14.97
C VAL A 317 25.95 10.36 -14.42
N TYR A 318 26.21 11.51 -15.05
CA TYR A 318 27.27 12.44 -14.62
C TYR A 318 26.88 13.23 -13.36
N LEU A 319 27.91 13.79 -12.70
CA LEU A 319 27.84 14.44 -11.40
C LEU A 319 26.68 15.45 -11.27
N PHE A 320 26.55 16.37 -12.20
CA PHE A 320 25.53 17.44 -12.18
C PHE A 320 24.32 17.18 -13.08
N SER A 321 24.19 15.98 -13.67
CA SER A 321 23.07 15.68 -14.56
C SER A 321 21.72 15.78 -13.83
N GLY A 322 20.81 16.56 -14.40
CA GLY A 322 19.46 16.77 -13.88
C GLY A 322 19.32 17.83 -12.79
N ILE A 323 20.44 18.40 -12.27
CA ILE A 323 20.44 19.40 -11.20
C ILE A 323 20.81 20.78 -11.76
N LEU A 324 21.58 20.82 -12.86
CA LEU A 324 22.07 22.05 -13.47
C LEU A 324 21.05 22.62 -14.46
N VAL A 325 20.67 23.88 -14.29
CA VAL A 325 19.72 24.58 -15.15
C VAL A 325 20.28 25.89 -15.69
N CYS A 326 19.83 26.27 -16.87
CA CYS A 326 20.19 27.54 -17.50
C CYS A 326 19.37 28.68 -16.85
N GLY A 327 20.00 29.71 -16.32
CA GLY A 327 19.34 30.85 -15.71
C GLY A 327 18.49 31.71 -16.67
N CYS A 328 18.77 31.64 -17.97
CA CYS A 328 18.02 32.39 -19.00
C CYS A 328 16.69 31.69 -19.35
N CYS A 329 16.72 30.39 -19.63
CA CYS A 329 15.54 29.67 -20.16
C CYS A 329 15.02 28.54 -19.26
N GLY A 330 15.63 28.29 -18.08
CA GLY A 330 15.25 27.23 -17.15
C GLY A 330 15.50 25.80 -17.65
N SER A 331 16.03 25.64 -18.86
CA SER A 331 16.29 24.30 -19.42
C SER A 331 17.44 23.61 -18.70
N ARG A 332 17.31 22.29 -18.49
CA ARG A 332 18.38 21.47 -17.91
C ARG A 332 19.58 21.44 -18.85
N MET A 333 20.76 21.69 -18.30
CA MET A 333 22.00 21.71 -19.06
C MET A 333 22.52 20.30 -19.33
N VAL A 334 23.16 20.11 -20.48
CA VAL A 334 23.64 18.81 -20.95
C VAL A 334 25.16 18.83 -21.00
N ARG A 335 25.78 17.72 -20.53
CA ARG A 335 27.23 17.53 -20.56
C ARG A 335 27.68 17.18 -21.99
N LYS A 336 28.75 17.83 -22.42
CA LYS A 336 29.45 17.54 -23.66
C LYS A 336 30.93 17.33 -23.42
N THR A 337 31.50 16.33 -24.08
CA THR A 337 32.94 16.07 -24.10
C THR A 337 33.49 16.51 -25.46
N ASN A 338 34.48 17.39 -25.44
CA ASN A 338 35.27 17.74 -26.61
C ASN A 338 36.65 17.12 -26.46
N ARG A 339 37.11 16.46 -27.52
CA ARG A 339 38.47 15.92 -27.62
C ARG A 339 39.29 16.82 -28.51
N TYR A 340 40.42 17.28 -28.00
CA TYR A 340 41.39 18.04 -28.76
C TYR A 340 42.80 17.49 -28.47
N LYS A 341 43.43 16.94 -29.51
CA LYS A 341 44.63 16.13 -29.38
C LYS A 341 44.35 15.01 -28.35
N ASP A 342 45.28 14.73 -27.41
CA ASP A 342 45.15 13.70 -26.38
C ASP A 342 44.43 14.17 -25.11
N LYS A 343 43.78 15.37 -25.14
CA LYS A 343 43.09 15.92 -23.97
C LYS A 343 41.58 15.92 -24.15
N GLU A 344 40.87 15.50 -23.12
CA GLU A 344 39.40 15.60 -23.04
C GLU A 344 39.00 16.82 -22.22
N TYR A 345 38.04 17.61 -22.75
CA TYR A 345 37.46 18.77 -22.08
C TYR A 345 35.98 18.54 -21.90
N HIS A 346 35.49 18.73 -20.70
CA HIS A 346 34.12 18.50 -20.32
C HIS A 346 33.40 19.80 -19.99
N TYR A 347 32.23 19.98 -20.59
CA TYR A 347 31.42 21.20 -20.45
C TYR A 347 29.96 20.85 -20.24
N TYR A 348 29.27 21.71 -19.48
CA TYR A 348 27.81 21.74 -19.45
C TYR A 348 27.34 22.93 -20.31
N TYR A 349 26.34 22.71 -21.17
CA TYR A 349 25.79 23.75 -22.06
C TYR A 349 24.26 23.69 -22.09
N CYS A 350 23.63 24.82 -22.39
CA CYS A 350 22.20 24.94 -22.62
C CYS A 350 21.80 24.32 -23.97
N PRO A 351 20.99 23.25 -24.01
CA PRO A 351 20.62 22.56 -25.23
C PRO A 351 19.66 23.38 -26.11
N THR A 352 18.89 24.31 -25.54
CA THR A 352 17.93 25.18 -26.24
C THR A 352 18.63 26.30 -27.00
N GLY A 353 19.87 26.66 -26.66
CA GLY A 353 20.66 27.63 -27.38
C GLY A 353 20.92 27.27 -28.85
N LYS A 354 21.05 25.98 -29.15
CA LYS A 354 21.21 25.49 -30.54
C LYS A 354 19.92 25.58 -31.37
N LYS A 355 18.76 25.71 -30.74
CA LYS A 355 17.44 25.75 -31.38
C LYS A 355 16.83 27.16 -31.39
N ASN A 356 17.64 28.18 -31.16
CA ASN A 356 17.20 29.58 -31.00
C ASN A 356 16.12 29.80 -29.93
N GLY A 357 16.03 28.90 -28.95
CA GLY A 357 15.06 28.97 -27.84
C GLY A 357 15.61 29.56 -26.54
N CYS A 358 16.88 29.99 -26.54
CA CYS A 358 17.52 30.66 -25.40
C CYS A 358 18.25 31.93 -25.91
N ALA A 359 17.91 33.08 -25.34
CA ALA A 359 18.49 34.37 -25.74
C ALA A 359 19.99 34.46 -25.36
N HIS A 360 20.38 33.89 -24.23
CA HIS A 360 21.75 33.89 -23.71
C HIS A 360 22.17 32.47 -23.30
N PRO A 361 22.56 31.61 -24.27
CA PRO A 361 22.95 30.24 -23.96
C PRO A 361 24.30 30.23 -23.21
N VAL A 362 24.28 29.70 -22.01
CA VAL A 362 25.46 29.60 -21.13
C VAL A 362 26.16 28.26 -21.29
N MET A 363 27.50 28.28 -21.18
CA MET A 363 28.35 27.11 -21.14
C MET A 363 29.36 27.26 -20.00
N VAL A 364 29.52 26.20 -19.17
CA VAL A 364 30.46 26.18 -18.04
C VAL A 364 31.34 24.94 -18.12
N LYS A 365 32.61 25.05 -17.75
CA LYS A 365 33.53 23.90 -17.67
C LYS A 365 33.21 23.08 -16.40
N GLU A 366 33.30 21.76 -16.53
CA GLU A 366 33.00 20.85 -15.43
C GLU A 366 33.92 21.06 -14.22
N ASN A 367 35.23 21.26 -14.44
CA ASN A 367 36.18 21.45 -13.37
C ASN A 367 35.94 22.75 -12.57
N GLU A 368 35.70 23.87 -13.27
CA GLU A 368 35.39 25.16 -12.65
C GLU A 368 34.08 25.07 -11.83
N LEU A 369 33.07 24.37 -12.38
CA LEU A 369 31.82 24.11 -11.69
C LEU A 369 32.02 23.23 -10.44
N MET A 370 32.85 22.19 -10.53
CA MET A 370 33.14 21.30 -9.40
C MET A 370 33.81 22.04 -8.24
N GLU A 371 34.80 22.89 -8.53
CA GLU A 371 35.50 23.70 -7.52
C GLU A 371 34.53 24.67 -6.83
N CYS A 372 33.76 25.44 -7.63
CA CYS A 372 32.82 26.41 -7.10
C CYS A 372 31.71 25.75 -6.22
N VAL A 373 31.14 24.65 -6.68
CA VAL A 373 30.10 23.92 -5.92
C VAL A 373 30.67 23.30 -4.65
N ARG A 374 31.88 22.73 -4.70
CA ARG A 374 32.56 22.17 -3.53
C ARG A 374 32.79 23.25 -2.47
N ASP A 375 33.34 24.40 -2.86
CA ASP A 375 33.67 25.47 -1.91
C ASP A 375 32.41 26.11 -1.32
N SER A 376 31.35 26.27 -2.13
CA SER A 376 30.04 26.72 -1.65
C SER A 376 29.39 25.73 -0.67
N LEU A 377 29.50 24.42 -0.94
CA LEU A 377 29.00 23.38 -0.05
C LEU A 377 29.75 23.36 1.27
N LYS A 378 31.11 23.44 1.23
CA LYS A 378 31.92 23.51 2.45
C LYS A 378 31.54 24.71 3.32
N GLY A 379 31.37 25.86 2.71
CA GLY A 379 30.91 27.07 3.41
C GLY A 379 29.54 26.90 4.06
N PHE A 380 28.59 26.33 3.30
CA PHE A 380 27.23 26.11 3.83
C PHE A 380 27.21 25.05 4.96
N ILE A 381 27.96 23.94 4.80
CA ILE A 381 28.09 22.91 5.85
C ILE A 381 28.68 23.52 7.13
N ALA A 382 29.73 24.33 7.04
CA ALA A 382 30.33 25.01 8.17
C ALA A 382 29.31 25.94 8.89
N ASN A 383 28.51 26.68 8.13
CA ASN A 383 27.44 27.49 8.69
C ASN A 383 26.35 26.65 9.40
N VAL A 384 25.97 25.50 8.85
CA VAL A 384 24.98 24.60 9.47
C VAL A 384 25.55 24.00 10.77
N VAL A 385 26.83 23.61 10.78
CA VAL A 385 27.50 23.07 11.99
C VAL A 385 27.55 24.15 13.08
N SER A 386 27.96 25.37 12.74
CA SER A 386 27.99 26.50 13.67
C SER A 386 26.60 26.84 14.19
N LEU A 387 25.58 26.79 13.33
CA LEU A 387 24.19 26.99 13.72
C LEU A 387 23.74 25.93 14.76
N ASP A 388 24.10 24.67 14.57
CA ASP A 388 23.76 23.59 15.51
C ASP A 388 24.44 23.76 16.86
N GLU A 389 25.69 24.21 16.91
CA GLU A 389 26.40 24.52 18.14
C GLU A 389 25.69 25.63 18.92
N ILE A 390 25.26 26.70 18.25
CA ILE A 390 24.49 27.80 18.85
C ILE A 390 23.13 27.29 19.35
N LEU A 391 22.40 26.53 18.54
CA LEU A 391 21.10 25.98 18.91
C LEU A 391 21.17 24.98 20.07
N SER A 392 22.24 24.23 20.19
CA SER A 392 22.46 23.30 21.31
C SER A 392 22.80 24.03 22.60
N GLY A 393 23.46 25.21 22.51
CA GLY A 393 23.74 26.08 23.63
C GLY A 393 22.50 26.83 24.14
N ILE A 394 21.56 27.16 23.27
CA ILE A 394 20.27 27.74 23.66
C ILE A 394 19.37 26.62 24.18
N ASP A 395 18.95 26.71 25.45
CA ASP A 395 18.16 25.69 26.17
C ASP A 395 16.71 25.50 25.62
N GLN A 396 16.57 25.51 24.27
CA GLN A 396 15.31 25.25 23.58
C GLN A 396 14.80 23.80 23.85
N SER A 397 15.69 22.89 24.20
CA SER A 397 15.28 21.54 24.63
C SER A 397 14.50 21.60 25.95
N ARG A 398 14.72 22.63 26.78
CA ARG A 398 13.99 22.84 28.03
C ARG A 398 12.61 23.43 27.77
N ILE A 399 12.52 24.47 26.93
CA ILE A 399 11.24 25.11 26.56
C ILE A 399 10.33 24.10 25.84
N ASN A 400 10.85 23.33 24.86
CA ASN A 400 10.07 22.32 24.15
C ASN A 400 9.68 21.14 25.05
N ARG A 401 10.53 20.72 25.98
CA ARG A 401 10.19 19.72 27.00
C ARG A 401 9.10 20.21 27.95
N GLU A 402 9.16 21.45 28.37
CA GLU A 402 8.13 22.07 29.22
C GLU A 402 6.80 22.20 28.47
N LEU A 403 6.82 22.64 27.19
CA LEU A 403 5.61 22.69 26.34
C LEU A 403 4.98 21.33 26.13
N ILE A 404 5.77 20.31 25.78
CA ILE A 404 5.28 18.94 25.61
C ILE A 404 4.70 18.40 26.92
N LYS A 405 5.35 18.68 28.05
CA LYS A 405 4.89 18.31 29.39
C LYS A 405 3.58 19.01 29.74
N GLU A 406 3.46 20.31 29.43
CA GLU A 406 2.26 21.07 29.65
C GLU A 406 1.09 20.58 28.77
N TYR A 407 1.30 20.36 27.46
CA TYR A 407 0.26 19.79 26.60
C TYR A 407 -0.16 18.40 27.06
N SER A 408 0.79 17.56 27.50
CA SER A 408 0.49 16.23 28.02
C SER A 408 -0.34 16.29 29.30
N ARG A 409 -0.06 17.27 30.19
CA ARG A 409 -0.84 17.52 31.41
C ARG A 409 -2.27 17.95 31.07
N GLN A 410 -2.45 18.88 30.13
CA GLN A 410 -3.76 19.36 29.70
C GLN A 410 -4.58 18.27 29.03
N ILE A 411 -3.95 17.43 28.20
CA ILE A 411 -4.59 16.26 27.59
C ILE A 411 -5.11 15.31 28.67
N ALA A 412 -4.27 14.95 29.65
CA ALA A 412 -4.66 14.06 30.74
C ALA A 412 -5.81 14.63 31.59
N GLN A 413 -5.80 15.93 31.87
CA GLN A 413 -6.90 16.61 32.59
C GLN A 413 -8.22 16.55 31.80
N ASN A 414 -8.17 16.84 30.50
CA ASN A 414 -9.36 16.80 29.65
C ASN A 414 -9.87 15.35 29.45
N GLU A 415 -8.99 14.36 29.34
CA GLU A 415 -9.37 12.95 29.27
C GLU A 415 -10.03 12.48 30.58
N GLN A 416 -9.53 12.93 31.72
CA GLN A 416 -10.16 12.65 33.02
C GLN A 416 -11.55 13.30 33.15
N GLN A 417 -11.71 14.54 32.67
CA GLN A 417 -13.03 15.20 32.66
C GLN A 417 -13.99 14.51 31.71
N LEU A 418 -13.53 14.10 30.53
CA LEU A 418 -14.32 13.36 29.55
C LEU A 418 -14.86 12.05 30.15
N GLU A 419 -14.01 11.31 30.85
CA GLU A 419 -14.41 10.06 31.50
C GLU A 419 -15.45 10.29 32.60
N ARG A 420 -15.28 11.32 33.44
CA ARG A 420 -16.29 11.71 34.45
C ARG A 420 -17.63 12.03 33.83
N ILE A 421 -17.65 12.80 32.72
CA ILE A 421 -18.92 13.17 32.05
C ILE A 421 -19.56 11.95 31.40
N ARG A 422 -18.80 11.03 30.86
CA ARG A 422 -19.31 9.75 30.34
C ARG A 422 -19.96 8.92 31.44
N GLN A 423 -19.36 8.84 32.62
CA GLN A 423 -19.94 8.19 33.78
C GLN A 423 -21.23 8.88 34.26
N TYR A 424 -21.27 10.22 34.29
CA TYR A 424 -22.50 10.94 34.64
C TYR A 424 -23.60 10.71 33.60
N LYS A 425 -23.28 10.67 32.32
CA LYS A 425 -24.24 10.35 31.24
C LYS A 425 -24.80 8.93 31.39
N MET A 426 -24.01 7.97 31.86
CA MET A 426 -24.45 6.60 32.12
C MET A 426 -25.38 6.53 33.33
N LYS A 427 -25.03 7.19 34.45
CA LYS A 427 -25.86 7.31 35.64
C LYS A 427 -27.18 8.05 35.38
N LEU A 428 -27.20 9.02 34.45
CA LEU A 428 -28.41 9.71 34.02
C LEU A 428 -29.44 8.74 33.42
N TYR A 429 -28.96 7.75 32.66
CA TYR A 429 -29.83 6.73 32.08
C TYR A 429 -30.44 5.81 33.16
N GLU A 430 -29.64 5.42 34.15
CA GLU A 430 -30.08 4.64 35.31
C GLU A 430 -31.14 5.40 36.12
N SER A 431 -30.93 6.71 36.33
CA SER A 431 -31.87 7.58 37.07
C SER A 431 -33.20 7.73 36.36
N MET A 432 -33.19 7.76 35.03
CA MET A 432 -34.44 7.78 34.23
C MET A 432 -35.19 6.44 34.34
N VAL A 433 -34.48 5.32 34.26
CA VAL A 433 -35.08 3.98 34.37
C VAL A 433 -35.69 3.78 35.75
N ASN A 434 -35.04 4.31 36.78
CA ASN A 434 -35.51 4.22 38.18
C ASN A 434 -36.61 5.24 38.55
N GLY A 435 -37.04 6.08 37.58
CA GLY A 435 -38.12 7.03 37.79
C GLY A 435 -37.74 8.29 38.58
N PHE A 436 -36.45 8.58 38.79
CA PHE A 436 -35.94 9.77 39.46
C PHE A 436 -35.87 11.02 38.57
N LEU A 437 -35.97 10.85 37.25
CA LEU A 437 -35.92 11.93 36.26
C LEU A 437 -37.07 11.79 35.27
N ASP A 438 -37.71 12.93 34.94
CA ASP A 438 -38.69 12.92 33.87
C ASP A 438 -38.02 12.89 32.48
N LYS A 439 -38.84 12.62 31.42
CA LYS A 439 -38.34 12.47 30.06
C LYS A 439 -37.75 13.78 29.50
N SER A 440 -38.26 14.92 29.93
CA SER A 440 -37.81 16.25 29.45
C SER A 440 -36.47 16.63 30.07
N GLU A 441 -36.32 16.41 31.38
CA GLU A 441 -35.08 16.60 32.12
C GLU A 441 -33.97 15.67 31.62
N PHE A 442 -34.31 14.39 31.34
CA PHE A 442 -33.38 13.43 30.74
C PHE A 442 -32.86 13.91 29.38
N LEU A 443 -33.74 14.34 28.47
CA LEU A 443 -33.34 14.79 27.14
C LEU A 443 -32.49 16.05 27.20
N TYR A 444 -32.82 17.01 28.06
CA TYR A 444 -32.03 18.22 28.28
C TYR A 444 -30.60 17.89 28.77
N ASN A 445 -30.50 17.12 29.82
CA ASN A 445 -29.20 16.76 30.42
C ASN A 445 -28.38 15.88 29.46
N LYS A 446 -29.00 14.94 28.74
CA LYS A 446 -28.36 14.11 27.72
C LYS A 446 -27.76 14.96 26.60
N SER A 447 -28.50 15.98 26.13
CA SER A 447 -28.02 16.94 25.12
C SER A 447 -26.83 17.75 25.62
N SER A 448 -26.92 18.29 26.85
CA SER A 448 -25.85 19.05 27.48
C SER A 448 -24.57 18.23 27.65
N TYR A 449 -24.66 17.01 28.20
CA TYR A 449 -23.50 16.14 28.34
C TYR A 449 -22.92 15.72 26.98
N SER A 450 -23.77 15.48 25.97
CA SER A 450 -23.28 15.15 24.62
C SER A 450 -22.51 16.31 23.98
N ALA A 451 -23.01 17.54 24.09
CA ALA A 451 -22.31 18.75 23.62
C ALA A 451 -20.96 18.94 24.34
N ARG A 452 -20.93 18.71 25.66
CA ARG A 452 -19.70 18.83 26.44
C ARG A 452 -18.66 17.75 26.10
N ILE A 453 -19.10 16.52 25.83
CA ILE A 453 -18.25 15.42 25.34
C ILE A 453 -17.59 15.82 24.02
N THR A 454 -18.39 16.28 23.04
CA THR A 454 -17.86 16.71 21.73
C THR A 454 -16.85 17.87 21.87
N GLN A 455 -17.13 18.83 22.74
CA GLN A 455 -16.22 19.95 22.99
C GLN A 455 -14.87 19.49 23.58
N LEU A 456 -14.91 18.56 24.55
CA LEU A 456 -13.69 18.01 25.17
C LEU A 456 -12.90 17.14 24.16
N GLU A 457 -13.57 16.34 23.35
CA GLU A 457 -12.94 15.53 22.31
C GLU A 457 -12.22 16.41 21.27
N GLN A 458 -12.84 17.52 20.85
CA GLN A 458 -12.22 18.50 19.96
C GLN A 458 -11.01 19.19 20.62
N ALA A 459 -11.12 19.57 21.90
CA ALA A 459 -10.00 20.17 22.63
C ALA A 459 -8.82 19.19 22.80
N ILE A 460 -9.09 17.92 23.08
CA ILE A 460 -8.06 16.87 23.17
C ILE A 460 -7.38 16.69 21.81
N ALA A 461 -8.15 16.63 20.72
CA ALA A 461 -7.61 16.48 19.38
C ALA A 461 -6.67 17.65 19.01
N ALA A 462 -7.09 18.89 19.25
CA ALA A 462 -6.28 20.10 19.01
C ALA A 462 -4.99 20.13 19.84
N LEU A 463 -5.03 19.69 21.10
CA LEU A 463 -3.85 19.62 21.96
C LEU A 463 -2.89 18.50 21.52
N LYS A 464 -3.42 17.36 21.06
CA LYS A 464 -2.62 16.26 20.50
C LYS A 464 -1.91 16.68 19.21
N GLU A 465 -2.59 17.43 18.35
CA GLU A 465 -2.03 18.01 17.13
C GLU A 465 -0.88 18.98 17.48
N LYS A 466 -1.10 19.97 18.35
CA LYS A 466 -0.06 20.90 18.81
C LYS A 466 1.16 20.20 19.41
N ARG A 467 0.94 19.13 20.19
CA ARG A 467 2.02 18.33 20.76
C ARG A 467 2.81 17.59 19.69
N ALA A 468 2.10 17.04 18.69
CA ALA A 468 2.73 16.36 17.56
C ALA A 468 3.58 17.34 16.73
N ASP A 469 3.07 18.54 16.43
CA ASP A 469 3.81 19.58 15.71
C ASP A 469 5.12 19.96 16.39
N VAL A 470 5.12 20.09 17.72
CA VAL A 470 6.35 20.38 18.49
C VAL A 470 7.34 19.22 18.43
N MET A 471 6.85 17.96 18.45
CA MET A 471 7.69 16.76 18.34
C MET A 471 8.24 16.58 16.92
N GLU A 472 7.43 16.81 15.91
CA GLU A 472 7.78 16.65 14.49
C GLU A 472 8.81 17.69 14.06
N ASN A 473 8.61 18.95 14.36
CA ASN A 473 9.57 20.04 14.11
C ASN A 473 10.96 19.77 14.73
N ARG A 474 11.00 19.12 15.90
CA ARG A 474 12.27 18.71 16.52
C ARG A 474 12.93 17.56 15.77
N SER A 475 12.16 16.55 15.35
CA SER A 475 12.72 15.38 14.68
C SER A 475 13.20 15.73 13.27
N GLU A 476 12.47 16.56 12.53
CA GLU A 476 12.85 17.04 11.21
C GLU A 476 14.10 17.92 11.26
N ARG A 477 14.16 18.85 12.22
CA ARG A 477 15.32 19.72 12.43
C ARG A 477 16.59 18.92 12.72
N ASN A 478 16.55 17.96 13.60
CA ASN A 478 17.70 17.11 13.89
C ASN A 478 18.12 16.30 12.66
N ARG A 479 17.15 15.82 11.88
CA ARG A 479 17.41 15.00 10.70
C ARG A 479 18.17 15.75 9.59
N TRP A 480 17.78 16.99 9.24
CA TRP A 480 18.46 17.73 8.18
C TRP A 480 19.84 18.21 8.62
N ILE A 481 20.03 18.65 9.87
CA ILE A 481 21.33 19.03 10.40
C ILE A 481 22.30 17.84 10.38
N GLU A 482 21.86 16.66 10.82
CA GLU A 482 22.67 15.44 10.76
C GLU A 482 23.04 15.05 9.32
N ASN A 483 22.14 15.28 8.37
CA ASN A 483 22.44 15.05 6.95
C ASN A 483 23.60 15.91 6.46
N PHE A 484 23.68 17.19 6.88
CA PHE A 484 24.81 18.05 6.54
C PHE A 484 26.08 17.67 7.31
N LYS A 485 26.00 17.32 8.57
CA LYS A 485 27.14 16.89 9.39
C LYS A 485 27.82 15.63 8.84
N ARG A 486 27.10 14.72 8.20
CA ARG A 486 27.68 13.53 7.56
C ARG A 486 28.67 13.87 6.45
N PHE A 487 28.64 15.08 5.93
CA PHE A 487 29.51 15.59 4.87
C PHE A 487 30.49 16.66 5.38
N SER A 488 30.73 16.77 6.70
CA SER A 488 31.70 17.74 7.27
C SER A 488 33.10 17.58 6.69
N ASP A 489 33.52 16.34 6.38
CA ASP A 489 34.85 16.02 5.85
C ASP A 489 34.83 15.80 4.33
N LEU A 490 34.02 16.61 3.60
CA LEU A 490 33.87 16.50 2.16
C LEU A 490 35.18 16.89 1.44
N GLU A 491 36.06 15.92 1.13
CA GLU A 491 37.28 16.14 0.33
C GLU A 491 36.94 16.11 -1.17
N GLU A 492 36.14 15.12 -1.61
CA GLU A 492 35.75 14.95 -3.00
C GLU A 492 34.22 15.03 -3.14
N LEU A 493 33.78 15.74 -4.19
CA LEU A 493 32.37 15.82 -4.57
C LEU A 493 31.92 14.51 -5.22
N ASP A 494 31.06 13.76 -4.55
CA ASP A 494 30.35 12.65 -5.13
C ASP A 494 28.92 13.05 -5.54
N ARG A 495 28.30 12.22 -6.38
CA ARG A 495 26.91 12.48 -6.82
C ARG A 495 25.90 12.37 -5.67
N LYS A 496 26.17 11.52 -4.70
CA LYS A 496 25.31 11.33 -3.52
C LYS A 496 25.27 12.62 -2.70
N ALA A 497 26.41 13.21 -2.40
CA ALA A 497 26.50 14.48 -1.68
C ALA A 497 25.75 15.61 -2.42
N ILE A 498 25.97 15.74 -3.72
CA ILE A 498 25.30 16.80 -4.50
C ILE A 498 23.77 16.62 -4.47
N ILE A 499 23.25 15.41 -4.72
CA ILE A 499 21.81 15.20 -4.72
C ILE A 499 21.20 15.38 -3.32
N GLN A 500 21.94 15.01 -2.27
CA GLN A 500 21.49 15.13 -0.90
C GLN A 500 21.49 16.59 -0.41
N LEU A 501 22.48 17.38 -0.80
CA LEU A 501 22.69 18.72 -0.26
C LEU A 501 22.20 19.84 -1.17
N VAL A 502 22.17 19.62 -2.49
CA VAL A 502 21.82 20.65 -3.49
C VAL A 502 20.48 20.36 -4.14
N GLN A 503 19.61 21.36 -4.18
CA GLN A 503 18.31 21.28 -4.84
C GLN A 503 18.44 21.53 -6.34
N VAL A 504 19.04 22.67 -6.69
CA VAL A 504 19.27 23.09 -8.08
C VAL A 504 20.47 24.03 -8.15
N ILE A 505 21.20 23.97 -9.23
CA ILE A 505 22.27 24.91 -9.58
C ILE A 505 21.84 25.67 -10.83
N THR A 506 21.65 26.97 -10.70
CA THR A 506 21.26 27.86 -11.81
C THR A 506 22.50 28.57 -12.33
N VAL A 507 22.81 28.40 -13.62
CA VAL A 507 23.94 29.07 -14.28
C VAL A 507 23.42 30.35 -14.90
N LEU A 508 23.73 31.49 -14.29
CA LEU A 508 23.29 32.81 -14.74
C LEU A 508 24.25 33.37 -15.78
N GLY A 509 25.55 33.14 -15.66
CA GLY A 509 26.61 33.61 -16.54
C GLY A 509 27.78 32.65 -16.58
N LYS A 510 28.88 33.08 -17.23
CA LYS A 510 30.09 32.26 -17.32
C LYS A 510 30.75 32.05 -15.92
N ASP A 511 30.71 33.08 -15.09
CA ASP A 511 31.33 33.13 -13.79
C ASP A 511 30.31 33.39 -12.67
N GLU A 512 29.02 33.19 -12.95
CA GLU A 512 27.91 33.48 -12.01
C GLU A 512 27.02 32.28 -11.89
N LEU A 513 27.00 31.73 -10.67
CA LEU A 513 26.22 30.54 -10.28
C LEU A 513 25.34 30.89 -9.08
N GLN A 514 24.10 30.42 -9.10
CA GLN A 514 23.21 30.43 -7.95
C GLN A 514 22.95 28.99 -7.51
N ILE A 515 23.33 28.65 -6.28
CA ILE A 515 23.13 27.32 -5.72
C ILE A 515 22.01 27.41 -4.70
N GLN A 516 20.95 26.64 -4.89
CA GLN A 516 19.89 26.45 -3.93
C GLN A 516 20.13 25.13 -3.22
N PHE A 517 20.31 25.20 -1.90
CA PHE A 517 20.55 24.01 -1.08
C PHE A 517 19.23 23.35 -0.67
N ASN A 518 19.28 22.07 -0.37
CA ASN A 518 18.20 21.39 0.30
C ASN A 518 18.07 21.92 1.72
N TYR A 519 16.84 21.97 2.21
CA TYR A 519 16.55 22.48 3.58
C TYR A 519 16.99 23.93 3.80
N GLN A 520 17.07 24.75 2.75
CA GLN A 520 17.40 26.16 2.87
C GLN A 520 16.32 26.92 3.67
N ASP A 521 15.04 26.58 3.47
CA ASP A 521 13.92 27.18 4.20
C ASP A 521 13.99 26.83 5.70
N GLU A 522 14.38 25.60 6.04
CA GLU A 522 14.57 25.13 7.41
C GLU A 522 15.76 25.84 8.06
N TYR A 523 16.83 26.04 7.30
CA TYR A 523 18.00 26.80 7.75
C TYR A 523 17.63 28.26 8.05
N GLU A 524 16.89 28.93 7.16
CA GLU A 524 16.44 30.31 7.35
C GLU A 524 15.48 30.45 8.55
N LYS A 525 14.57 29.49 8.74
CA LYS A 525 13.71 29.42 9.95
C LYS A 525 14.54 29.24 11.22
N ALA A 526 15.57 28.41 11.19
CA ALA A 526 16.45 28.19 12.32
C ALA A 526 17.28 29.45 12.65
N LEU A 527 17.77 30.18 11.64
CA LEU A 527 18.42 31.48 11.83
C LEU A 527 17.49 32.52 12.45
N ALA A 528 16.23 32.59 11.98
CA ALA A 528 15.24 33.52 12.54
C ALA A 528 14.94 33.28 14.03
N LEU A 529 15.10 32.04 14.51
CA LEU A 529 14.96 31.69 15.92
C LEU A 529 16.13 32.22 16.79
N ILE A 530 17.32 32.38 16.18
CA ILE A 530 18.54 32.85 16.88
C ILE A 530 18.66 34.37 16.89
N ALA A 531 18.17 35.04 15.85
CA ALA A 531 18.27 36.51 15.70
C ALA A 531 17.85 37.31 16.97
N PRO A 532 16.72 37.02 17.65
CA PRO A 532 16.33 37.71 18.86
C PRO A 532 17.23 37.44 20.08
N VAL A 533 18.01 36.34 20.06
CA VAL A 533 18.90 35.95 21.16
C VAL A 533 20.25 36.62 21.01
N GLN A 534 20.74 36.78 19.78
CA GLN A 534 21.98 37.52 19.51
C GLN A 534 21.84 39.01 19.86
N GLU A 535 20.70 39.64 19.59
CA GLU A 535 20.43 41.04 19.99
C GLU A 535 20.44 41.22 21.51
N ARG A 536 20.08 40.21 22.30
CA ARG A 536 20.10 40.25 23.77
C ARG A 536 21.46 39.95 24.39
N MET A 537 22.39 39.33 23.63
CA MET A 537 23.77 39.08 24.13
C MET A 537 24.74 40.21 23.80
N VAL A 538 24.36 41.18 22.99
CA VAL A 538 25.18 42.36 22.62
C VAL A 538 24.82 43.62 23.48
N VAL A 539 23.84 43.52 24.37
CA VAL A 539 23.51 44.51 25.37
C VAL A 539 23.92 43.99 26.76
#